data_2fd3290b0074950616f5b42b6bae284a
#
_entry.id   2fd3290b0074950616f5b42b6bae284a
#
_cell.length_a   1.000
_cell.length_b   1.000
_cell.length_c   1.000
_cell.angle_alpha   90.00
_cell.angle_beta   90.00
_cell.angle_gamma   90.00
#
_symmetry.space_group_name_H-M   'P 1'
#
loop_
_entity.id
_entity.type
_entity.pdbx_description
1 polymer ?
#
loop_
_entity_poly.entity_id
_entity_poly.type
_entity_poly.pdbx_seq_one_letter_code
_entity_poly.pdbx_strand_id
1 'polypeptide(L)'
;MIDNRDTESSKNNHGISWNTRRNHAAWKLYLRDVEEDIPVYAVPALQTDYSGLPPAYTFVGDREVFNCETLKYIENLKAAGVPAQVDVYPTGLHAFDMLMPFRKISKEAIKKFEEAYVYAVEHYHT
;
A
#
# COMPACT_ATOMS: atom_id res chain seq x y z
N MET A 1 -1.85 -2.08 -5.42
CA MET A 1 -2.52 -1.01 -6.15
C MET A 1 -3.16 -1.59 -7.39
N ILE A 2 -4.38 -1.26 -7.59
CA ILE A 2 -5.22 -1.72 -8.70
C ILE A 2 -5.07 -0.68 -9.79
N ASP A 3 -4.57 -0.96 -10.96
CA ASP A 3 -4.44 -0.08 -12.13
C ASP A 3 -5.18 1.30 -11.96
N ASN A 4 -5.74 1.88 -12.96
CA ASN A 4 -6.44 3.18 -12.84
C ASN A 4 -7.91 3.07 -12.38
N ARG A 5 -8.33 1.94 -11.78
CA ARG A 5 -9.70 1.75 -11.27
C ARG A 5 -9.87 2.35 -9.89
N ASP A 6 -10.97 3.03 -9.67
CA ASP A 6 -11.29 3.62 -8.38
C ASP A 6 -11.79 2.59 -7.36
N THR A 7 -11.31 2.74 -6.13
CA THR A 7 -11.83 2.07 -4.93
C THR A 7 -12.61 3.07 -4.09
N GLU A 8 -13.25 2.61 -3.02
CA GLU A 8 -13.95 3.51 -2.08
C GLU A 8 -13.02 4.59 -1.50
N SER A 9 -11.76 4.26 -1.22
CA SER A 9 -10.80 5.23 -0.69
C SER A 9 -10.18 6.14 -1.74
N SER A 10 -10.10 5.70 -3.00
CA SER A 10 -9.51 6.49 -4.09
C SER A 10 -10.53 7.33 -4.84
N LYS A 11 -11.81 6.95 -4.83
CA LYS A 11 -12.89 7.68 -5.48
C LYS A 11 -13.18 9.00 -4.76
N ASN A 12 -13.14 10.10 -5.51
CA ASN A 12 -13.41 11.44 -5.00
C ASN A 12 -12.55 11.85 -3.78
N ASN A 13 -11.34 11.31 -3.67
CA ASN A 13 -10.41 11.69 -2.62
C ASN A 13 -9.74 13.03 -2.95
N HIS A 14 -9.78 13.97 -1.99
CA HIS A 14 -9.24 15.32 -2.12
C HIS A 14 -7.99 15.55 -1.24
N GLY A 15 -7.27 14.50 -0.90
CA GLY A 15 -6.05 14.57 -0.08
C GLY A 15 -5.03 15.58 -0.62
N ILE A 16 -4.35 16.27 0.30
CA ILE A 16 -3.40 17.34 -0.05
C ILE A 16 -2.17 16.80 -0.74
N SER A 17 -1.55 15.75 -0.19
CA SER A 17 -0.32 15.17 -0.76
C SER A 17 -0.59 14.26 -1.96
N TRP A 18 -1.61 13.41 -1.86
CA TRP A 18 -2.06 12.51 -2.92
C TRP A 18 -3.59 12.49 -2.96
N ASN A 19 -4.17 12.35 -4.15
CA ASN A 19 -5.62 12.40 -4.35
C ASN A 19 -6.02 11.68 -5.64
N THR A 20 -7.32 11.52 -5.88
CA THR A 20 -7.88 10.85 -7.06
C THR A 20 -7.26 11.35 -8.37
N ARG A 21 -7.20 12.66 -8.57
CA ARG A 21 -6.67 13.26 -9.81
C ARG A 21 -5.21 12.91 -10.05
N ARG A 22 -4.37 13.02 -9.01
CA ARG A 22 -2.95 12.68 -9.09
C ARG A 22 -2.75 11.18 -9.31
N ASN A 23 -3.57 10.36 -8.66
CA ASN A 23 -3.54 8.90 -8.83
C ASN A 23 -3.83 8.51 -10.28
N HIS A 24 -4.91 9.04 -10.87
CA HIS A 24 -5.24 8.78 -12.28
C HIS A 24 -4.13 9.25 -13.24
N ALA A 25 -3.58 10.44 -13.02
CA ALA A 25 -2.49 10.95 -13.86
C ALA A 25 -1.23 10.07 -13.78
N ALA A 26 -0.88 9.62 -12.56
CA ALA A 26 0.28 8.76 -12.35
C ALA A 26 0.11 7.39 -13.02
N TRP A 27 -1.06 6.76 -12.88
CA TRP A 27 -1.36 5.48 -13.54
C TRP A 27 -1.36 5.60 -15.06
N LYS A 28 -1.96 6.66 -15.61
CA LYS A 28 -1.95 6.92 -17.04
C LYS A 28 -0.53 7.07 -17.59
N LEU A 29 0.35 7.74 -16.83
CA LEU A 29 1.75 7.90 -17.20
C LEU A 29 2.55 6.60 -17.08
N TYR A 30 2.33 5.87 -16.00
CA TYR A 30 3.05 4.64 -15.71
C TYR A 30 2.73 3.53 -16.72
N LEU A 31 1.47 3.41 -17.13
CA LEU A 31 1.01 2.37 -18.06
C LEU A 31 0.93 2.86 -19.51
N ARG A 32 1.46 4.03 -19.85
CA ARG A 32 1.30 4.66 -21.18
C ARG A 32 1.81 3.81 -22.34
N ASP A 33 2.83 3.00 -22.11
CA ASP A 33 3.49 2.19 -23.14
C ASP A 33 3.04 0.70 -23.06
N VAL A 34 1.99 0.40 -22.28
CA VAL A 34 1.39 -0.93 -22.17
C VAL A 34 0.22 -0.99 -23.15
N GLU A 35 0.42 -1.72 -24.26
CA GLU A 35 -0.53 -1.79 -25.38
C GLU A 35 -1.54 -2.95 -25.25
N GLU A 36 -1.21 -3.98 -24.46
CA GLU A 36 -2.00 -5.20 -24.29
C GLU A 36 -2.39 -5.39 -22.79
N ASP A 37 -2.57 -6.64 -22.38
CA ASP A 37 -2.91 -6.98 -21.01
C ASP A 37 -1.85 -6.46 -20.02
N ILE A 38 -2.30 -5.79 -18.98
CA ILE A 38 -1.42 -5.23 -17.95
C ILE A 38 -0.75 -6.38 -17.20
N PRO A 39 0.59 -6.49 -17.23
CA PRO A 39 1.27 -7.58 -16.55
C PRO A 39 1.20 -7.44 -15.03
N VAL A 40 1.10 -8.56 -14.33
CA VAL A 40 1.06 -8.63 -12.85
C VAL A 40 2.26 -7.91 -12.21
N TYR A 41 3.44 -7.96 -12.82
CA TYR A 41 4.61 -7.25 -12.33
C TYR A 41 4.48 -5.71 -12.39
N ALA A 42 3.67 -5.19 -13.30
CA ALA A 42 3.36 -3.75 -13.31
C ALA A 42 2.26 -3.39 -12.30
N VAL A 43 1.30 -4.28 -12.10
CA VAL A 43 0.17 -4.09 -11.17
C VAL A 43 0.00 -5.34 -10.30
N PRO A 44 0.76 -5.49 -9.20
CA PRO A 44 0.72 -6.69 -8.34
C PRO A 44 -0.66 -7.04 -7.78
N ALA A 45 -1.57 -6.06 -7.70
CA ALA A 45 -2.94 -6.30 -7.26
C ALA A 45 -3.80 -7.10 -8.27
N LEU A 46 -3.32 -7.32 -9.49
CA LEU A 46 -3.94 -8.21 -10.47
C LEU A 46 -3.58 -9.68 -10.24
N GLN A 47 -2.67 -9.98 -9.32
CA GLN A 47 -2.32 -11.34 -8.96
C GLN A 47 -3.53 -12.09 -8.40
N THR A 48 -3.71 -13.33 -8.83
CA THR A 48 -4.78 -14.22 -8.39
C THR A 48 -4.29 -15.30 -7.42
N ASP A 49 -3.01 -15.68 -7.53
CA ASP A 49 -2.36 -16.62 -6.61
C ASP A 49 -1.30 -15.89 -5.78
N TYR A 50 -1.55 -15.75 -4.49
CA TYR A 50 -0.67 -15.11 -3.52
C TYR A 50 0.19 -16.11 -2.74
N SER A 51 0.07 -17.43 -3.04
CA SER A 51 0.87 -18.46 -2.38
C SER A 51 2.36 -18.29 -2.68
N GLY A 52 3.21 -18.59 -1.70
CA GLY A 52 4.66 -18.48 -1.86
C GLY A 52 5.23 -17.06 -1.97
N LEU A 53 4.41 -16.03 -1.83
CA LEU A 53 4.92 -14.67 -1.72
C LEU A 53 5.60 -14.44 -0.36
N PRO A 54 6.58 -13.54 -0.28
CA PRO A 54 7.27 -13.26 0.97
C PRO A 54 6.34 -12.63 2.02
N PRO A 55 6.65 -12.79 3.33
CA PRO A 55 5.97 -12.07 4.39
C PRO A 55 5.97 -10.57 4.15
N ALA A 56 4.90 -9.88 4.57
CA ALA A 56 4.71 -8.47 4.30
C ALA A 56 4.26 -7.69 5.53
N TYR A 57 4.82 -6.50 5.71
CA TYR A 57 4.34 -5.49 6.64
C TYR A 57 4.17 -4.15 5.92
N THR A 58 3.11 -3.45 6.26
CA THR A 58 2.86 -2.09 5.77
C THR A 58 2.04 -1.28 6.76
N PHE A 59 1.95 0.02 6.53
CA PHE A 59 1.01 0.88 7.23
C PHE A 59 0.33 1.84 6.26
N VAL A 60 -0.85 2.32 6.63
CA VAL A 60 -1.67 3.17 5.77
C VAL A 60 -2.56 4.11 6.58
N GLY A 61 -2.86 5.28 6.05
CA GLY A 61 -3.85 6.19 6.63
C GLY A 61 -5.29 5.72 6.36
N ASP A 62 -6.19 5.91 7.32
CA ASP A 62 -7.60 5.49 7.22
C ASP A 62 -8.40 6.26 6.15
N ARG A 63 -7.94 7.44 5.77
CA ARG A 63 -8.59 8.35 4.82
C ARG A 63 -7.74 8.70 3.61
N GLU A 64 -6.66 7.96 3.37
CA GLU A 64 -5.84 8.17 2.18
C GLU A 64 -6.31 7.34 0.98
N VAL A 65 -5.85 7.72 -0.20
CA VAL A 65 -6.22 7.11 -1.49
C VAL A 65 -5.98 5.59 -1.54
N PHE A 66 -4.89 5.12 -0.94
CA PHE A 66 -4.45 3.72 -1.03
C PHE A 66 -5.01 2.81 0.07
N ASN A 67 -5.88 3.30 0.95
CA ASN A 67 -6.37 2.52 2.09
C ASN A 67 -7.02 1.19 1.68
N CYS A 68 -8.08 1.24 0.87
CA CYS A 68 -8.81 0.04 0.46
C CYS A 68 -7.93 -0.98 -0.27
N GLU A 69 -7.06 -0.51 -1.15
CA GLU A 69 -6.16 -1.37 -1.93
C GLU A 69 -5.15 -2.08 -1.03
N THR A 70 -4.56 -1.34 -0.08
CA THR A 70 -3.61 -1.87 0.89
C THR A 70 -4.24 -2.93 1.76
N LEU A 71 -5.42 -2.66 2.31
CA LEU A 71 -6.15 -3.61 3.15
C LEU A 71 -6.49 -4.88 2.36
N LYS A 72 -6.98 -4.73 1.12
CA LYS A 72 -7.32 -5.87 0.28
C LYS A 72 -6.11 -6.72 -0.10
N TYR A 73 -4.98 -6.10 -0.39
CA TYR A 73 -3.75 -6.83 -0.71
C TYR A 73 -3.27 -7.65 0.49
N ILE A 74 -3.28 -7.08 1.69
CA ILE A 74 -2.91 -7.79 2.93
C ILE A 74 -3.91 -8.91 3.25
N GLU A 75 -5.21 -8.69 3.02
CA GLU A 75 -6.23 -9.74 3.16
C GLU A 75 -5.94 -10.93 2.23
N ASN A 76 -5.63 -10.68 0.97
CA ASN A 76 -5.32 -11.72 -0.01
C ASN A 76 -4.05 -12.51 0.37
N LEU A 77 -2.99 -11.85 0.86
CA LEU A 77 -1.81 -12.51 1.38
C LEU A 77 -2.15 -13.45 2.53
N LYS A 78 -2.91 -12.96 3.52
CA LYS A 78 -3.35 -13.78 4.67
C LYS A 78 -4.20 -14.97 4.25
N ALA A 79 -5.12 -14.77 3.31
CA ALA A 79 -5.97 -15.85 2.78
C ALA A 79 -5.16 -16.94 2.08
N ALA A 80 -4.02 -16.60 1.48
CA ALA A 80 -3.06 -17.54 0.89
C ALA A 80 -2.07 -18.16 1.89
N GLY A 81 -2.23 -17.89 3.19
CA GLY A 81 -1.34 -18.41 4.24
C GLY A 81 -0.01 -17.67 4.37
N VAL A 82 0.16 -16.52 3.71
CA VAL A 82 1.36 -15.69 3.80
C VAL A 82 1.27 -14.79 5.04
N PRO A 83 2.29 -14.78 5.92
CA PRO A 83 2.33 -13.85 7.05
C PRO A 83 2.30 -12.40 6.57
N ALA A 84 1.26 -11.66 6.94
CA ALA A 84 1.12 -10.27 6.50
C ALA A 84 0.42 -9.43 7.57
N GLN A 85 0.85 -8.17 7.72
CA GLN A 85 0.29 -7.24 8.69
C GLN A 85 0.15 -5.84 8.09
N VAL A 86 -0.90 -5.14 8.50
CA VAL A 86 -1.09 -3.71 8.21
C VAL A 86 -1.49 -2.96 9.46
N ASP A 87 -0.86 -1.82 9.71
CA ASP A 87 -1.28 -0.87 10.72
C ASP A 87 -2.02 0.31 10.06
N VAL A 88 -3.19 0.65 10.60
CA VAL A 88 -4.02 1.73 10.07
C VAL A 88 -3.97 2.93 11.01
N TYR A 89 -3.63 4.09 10.47
CA TYR A 89 -3.47 5.33 11.24
C TYR A 89 -4.57 6.37 10.91
N PRO A 90 -5.04 7.16 11.89
CA PRO A 90 -6.12 8.13 11.69
C PRO A 90 -5.61 9.39 10.95
N THR A 91 -5.32 9.25 9.67
CA THR A 91 -4.84 10.34 8.80
C THR A 91 -5.26 10.16 7.36
N GLY A 92 -5.51 11.27 6.65
CA GLY A 92 -5.68 11.32 5.20
C GLY A 92 -4.44 11.80 4.44
N LEU A 93 -3.33 12.03 5.13
CA LEU A 93 -2.10 12.50 4.51
C LEU A 93 -1.25 11.30 4.06
N HIS A 94 -1.13 11.12 2.76
CA HIS A 94 -0.20 10.15 2.20
C HIS A 94 1.25 10.55 2.52
N ALA A 95 2.08 9.57 2.89
CA ALA A 95 3.46 9.77 3.37
C ALA A 95 3.55 10.70 4.61
N PHE A 96 2.60 10.56 5.54
CA PHE A 96 2.55 11.38 6.75
C PHE A 96 3.78 11.21 7.63
N ASP A 97 4.38 10.06 7.62
CA ASP A 97 5.63 9.73 8.31
C ASP A 97 6.81 10.58 7.80
N MET A 98 6.89 10.79 6.49
CA MET A 98 7.92 11.61 5.84
C MET A 98 7.61 13.11 5.89
N LEU A 99 6.34 13.48 5.65
CA LEU A 99 5.92 14.89 5.55
C LEU A 99 5.76 15.56 6.92
N MET A 100 5.47 14.77 7.95
CA MET A 100 5.27 15.24 9.33
C MET A 100 6.03 14.38 10.35
N PRO A 101 7.36 14.20 10.22
CA PRO A 101 8.12 13.24 11.01
C PRO A 101 8.12 13.51 12.53
N PHE A 102 7.85 14.76 12.93
CA PHE A 102 7.82 15.14 14.33
C PHE A 102 6.51 14.83 15.06
N ARG A 103 5.44 14.47 14.34
CA ARG A 103 4.16 14.10 14.94
C ARG A 103 4.25 12.76 15.65
N LYS A 104 3.49 12.61 16.75
CA LYS A 104 3.43 11.37 17.54
C LYS A 104 3.06 10.16 16.65
N ILE A 105 2.05 10.31 15.82
CA ILE A 105 1.58 9.28 14.89
C ILE A 105 2.68 8.82 13.91
N SER A 106 3.49 9.76 13.40
CA SER A 106 4.58 9.45 12.46
C SER A 106 5.70 8.70 13.17
N LYS A 107 6.07 9.14 14.37
CA LYS A 107 7.08 8.44 15.19
C LYS A 107 6.66 7.03 15.55
N GLU A 108 5.38 6.84 15.85
CA GLU A 108 4.81 5.51 16.14
C GLU A 108 4.86 4.60 14.91
N ALA A 109 4.45 5.11 13.74
CA ALA A 109 4.49 4.36 12.48
C ALA A 109 5.92 3.97 12.10
N ILE A 110 6.88 4.90 12.18
CA ILE A 110 8.30 4.64 11.90
C ILE A 110 8.83 3.57 12.85
N LYS A 111 8.57 3.70 14.15
CA LYS A 111 9.02 2.73 15.16
C LYS A 111 8.50 1.32 14.86
N LYS A 112 7.22 1.19 14.57
CA LYS A 112 6.63 -0.11 14.23
C LYS A 112 7.16 -0.69 12.92
N PHE A 113 7.43 0.16 11.94
CA PHE A 113 8.08 -0.26 10.71
C PHE A 113 9.49 -0.81 10.95
N GLU A 114 10.28 -0.13 11.78
CA GLU A 114 11.61 -0.59 12.19
C GLU A 114 11.55 -1.92 12.95
N GLU A 115 10.62 -2.05 13.90
CA GLU A 115 10.38 -3.30 14.64
C GLU A 115 10.01 -4.46 13.71
N ALA A 116 9.12 -4.22 12.74
CA ALA A 116 8.74 -5.22 11.73
C ALA A 116 9.92 -5.61 10.82
N TYR A 117 10.76 -4.64 10.45
CA TYR A 117 11.96 -4.90 9.66
C TYR A 117 12.97 -5.77 10.43
N VAL A 118 13.25 -5.43 11.68
CA VAL A 118 14.15 -6.25 12.54
C VAL A 118 13.61 -7.66 12.70
N TYR A 119 12.32 -7.80 13.00
CA TYR A 119 11.66 -9.10 13.08
C TYR A 119 11.80 -9.90 11.78
N ALA A 120 11.62 -9.27 10.62
CA ALA A 120 11.75 -9.94 9.33
C ALA A 120 13.18 -10.44 9.07
N VAL A 121 14.18 -9.63 9.43
CA VAL A 121 15.60 -10.01 9.32
C VAL A 121 15.91 -11.20 10.23
N GLU A 122 15.36 -11.27 11.42
CA GLU A 122 15.62 -12.34 12.38
C GLU A 122 14.90 -13.67 12.05
N HIS A 123 13.75 -13.62 11.37
CA HIS A 123 12.86 -14.78 11.24
C HIS A 123 12.63 -15.26 9.80
N TYR A 124 12.90 -14.42 8.80
CA TYR A 124 12.54 -14.73 7.40
C TYR A 124 13.73 -14.71 6.43
N HIS A 125 14.96 -14.50 6.87
CA HIS A 125 16.11 -14.66 5.99
C HIS A 125 16.47 -16.13 5.85
N THR A 126 16.74 -16.55 4.66
CA THR A 126 17.26 -17.89 4.32
C THR A 126 18.78 -17.84 4.07
#